data_67ae6449cc932f1e16ac989d46860237
#
_entry.id   67ae6449cc932f1e16ac989d46860237
#
_cell.length_a   1.000
_cell.length_b   1.000
_cell.length_c   1.000
_cell.angle_alpha   90.00
_cell.angle_beta   90.00
_cell.angle_gamma   90.00
#
_symmetry.space_group_name_H-M   'P 1'
#
loop_
_entity.id
_entity.type
_entity.pdbx_description
1 polymer ?
#
loop_
_entity_poly.entity_id
_entity_poly.type
_entity_poly.pdbx_seq_one_letter_code
_entity_poly.pdbx_strand_id
1 'polypeptide(L)'
;MTALEMFEYLGWKKLKTTNPNYDQLIMYQRETPQHIQRITFDMKNKKVSCACLDDTYVKKGFRMKNTPMHVDMMHFQAIHKQLVELGLYEGK
;
A
#
# COMPACT_ATOMS: atom_id res chain seq x y z
N MET A 1 -1.85 -2.13 -18.62
CA MET A 1 -1.77 -1.19 -17.48
C MET A 1 -0.61 -1.54 -16.58
N THR A 2 0.11 -0.51 -16.11
CA THR A 2 1.09 -0.71 -15.04
C THR A 2 0.39 -0.84 -13.69
N ALA A 3 1.11 -1.35 -12.69
CA ALA A 3 0.58 -1.42 -11.33
C ALA A 3 0.21 -0.02 -10.81
N LEU A 4 1.07 0.97 -11.09
CA LEU A 4 0.80 2.36 -10.69
C LEU A 4 -0.54 2.84 -11.24
N GLU A 5 -0.79 2.60 -12.54
CA GLU A 5 -2.05 3.00 -13.17
C GLU A 5 -3.25 2.28 -12.54
N MET A 6 -3.09 0.99 -12.22
CA MET A 6 -4.16 0.22 -11.59
C MET A 6 -4.48 0.77 -10.20
N PHE A 7 -3.47 1.09 -9.39
CA PHE A 7 -3.68 1.69 -8.07
C PHE A 7 -4.30 3.07 -8.15
N GLU A 8 -3.84 3.89 -9.09
CA GLU A 8 -4.42 5.24 -9.27
C GLU A 8 -5.89 5.16 -9.68
N TYR A 9 -6.24 4.21 -10.53
CA TYR A 9 -7.63 3.99 -10.92
C TYR A 9 -8.51 3.64 -9.71
N LEU A 10 -7.95 2.93 -8.72
CA LEU A 10 -8.65 2.55 -7.50
C LEU A 10 -8.63 3.66 -6.42
N GLY A 11 -8.04 4.80 -6.72
CA GLY A 11 -8.01 5.94 -5.81
C GLY A 11 -6.78 6.04 -4.92
N TRP A 12 -5.75 5.24 -5.20
CA TRP A 12 -4.52 5.23 -4.42
C TRP A 12 -3.50 6.21 -4.97
N LYS A 13 -2.66 6.72 -4.07
CA LYS A 13 -1.50 7.54 -4.41
C LYS A 13 -0.23 6.83 -3.99
N LYS A 14 0.76 6.82 -4.88
CA LYS A 14 2.09 6.32 -4.53
C LYS A 14 2.80 7.38 -3.70
N LEU A 15 3.28 6.98 -2.53
CA LEU A 15 4.02 7.87 -1.64
C LEU A 15 5.46 7.99 -2.13
N LYS A 16 6.01 9.21 -2.07
CA LYS A 16 7.42 9.46 -2.35
C LYS A 16 8.18 9.41 -1.04
N THR A 17 9.27 8.65 -1.02
CA THR A 17 10.15 8.58 0.14
C THR A 17 11.48 9.21 -0.21
N THR A 18 11.96 10.11 0.64
CA THR A 18 13.27 10.73 0.48
C THR A 18 14.33 10.17 1.43
N ASN A 19 13.88 9.36 2.39
CA ASN A 19 14.76 8.76 3.38
C ASN A 19 15.40 7.48 2.79
N PRO A 20 16.74 7.38 2.73
CA PRO A 20 17.42 6.19 2.21
C PRO A 20 17.03 4.89 2.89
N ASN A 21 16.58 4.95 4.14
CA ASN A 21 16.13 3.75 4.86
C ASN A 21 14.87 3.12 4.26
N TYR A 22 14.15 3.85 3.40
CA TYR A 22 12.91 3.38 2.77
C TYR A 22 13.06 3.13 1.28
N ASP A 23 14.29 3.07 0.76
CA ASP A 23 14.54 2.86 -0.68
C ASP A 23 13.98 1.54 -1.20
N GLN A 24 13.84 0.55 -0.32
CA GLN A 24 13.31 -0.76 -0.69
C GLN A 24 11.83 -0.91 -0.36
N LEU A 25 11.15 0.18 -0.06
CA LEU A 25 9.72 0.18 0.21
C LEU A 25 8.98 0.93 -0.88
N ILE A 26 7.90 0.33 -1.37
CA ILE A 26 6.94 1.01 -2.24
C ILE A 26 5.64 1.07 -1.48
N MET A 27 5.11 2.28 -1.30
CA MET A 27 3.92 2.51 -0.51
C MET A 27 2.86 3.23 -1.31
N TYR A 28 1.63 2.73 -1.22
CA TYR A 28 0.45 3.40 -1.76
C TYR A 28 -0.47 3.76 -0.61
N GLN A 29 -1.10 4.92 -0.69
CA GLN A 29 -2.00 5.41 0.34
C GLN A 29 -3.29 5.90 -0.28
N ARG A 30 -4.41 5.60 0.38
CA ARG A 30 -5.73 6.09 0.01
C ARG A 30 -6.41 6.62 1.26
N GLU A 31 -6.97 7.83 1.18
CA GLU A 31 -7.69 8.44 2.28
C GLU A 31 -9.20 8.34 2.04
N THR A 32 -9.91 7.91 3.07
CA THR A 32 -11.36 7.96 3.11
C THR A 32 -11.77 8.91 4.24
N PRO A 33 -13.07 9.31 4.34
CA PRO A 33 -13.48 10.22 5.42
C PRO A 33 -13.19 9.71 6.83
N GLN A 34 -13.04 8.39 7.00
CA GLN A 34 -12.90 7.78 8.32
C GLN A 34 -11.56 7.08 8.53
N HIS A 35 -10.83 6.76 7.45
CA HIS A 35 -9.64 5.94 7.55
C HIS A 35 -8.56 6.38 6.58
N ILE A 36 -7.33 6.11 6.94
CA ILE A 36 -6.19 6.16 6.03
C ILE A 36 -5.79 4.72 5.76
N GLN A 37 -5.81 4.32 4.49
CA GLN A 37 -5.44 2.97 4.08
C GLN A 37 -4.07 3.00 3.42
N ARG A 38 -3.22 2.02 3.73
CA ARG A 38 -1.87 1.95 3.18
C ARG A 38 -1.53 0.52 2.78
N ILE A 39 -0.95 0.37 1.60
CA ILE A 39 -0.39 -0.88 1.12
C ILE A 39 1.10 -0.66 0.94
N THR A 40 1.92 -1.49 1.59
CA THR A 40 3.37 -1.38 1.57
C THR A 40 3.97 -2.64 0.96
N PHE A 41 4.82 -2.46 -0.04
CA PHE A 41 5.61 -3.54 -0.64
C PHE A 41 7.03 -3.42 -0.09
N ASP A 42 7.43 -4.38 0.73
CA ASP A 42 8.77 -4.44 1.31
C ASP A 42 9.62 -5.39 0.45
N MET A 43 10.45 -4.81 -0.40
CA MET A 43 11.27 -5.58 -1.33
C MET A 43 12.38 -6.32 -0.63
N LYS A 44 12.90 -5.78 0.47
CA LYS A 44 13.98 -6.41 1.23
C LYS A 44 13.52 -7.70 1.89
N ASN A 45 12.35 -7.67 2.52
CA ASN A 45 11.81 -8.83 3.23
C ASN A 45 10.79 -9.61 2.41
N LYS A 46 10.49 -9.16 1.19
CA LYS A 46 9.55 -9.79 0.26
C LYS A 46 8.16 -9.95 0.88
N LYS A 47 7.67 -8.85 1.46
CA LYS A 47 6.37 -8.83 2.14
C LYS A 47 5.47 -7.74 1.59
N VAL A 48 4.18 -8.00 1.62
CA VAL A 48 3.15 -7.00 1.31
C VAL A 48 2.31 -6.81 2.56
N SER A 49 2.19 -5.58 3.02
CA SER A 49 1.41 -5.24 4.20
C SER A 49 0.27 -4.33 3.81
N CYS A 50 -0.94 -4.66 4.30
CA CYS A 50 -2.12 -3.83 4.11
C CYS A 50 -2.56 -3.34 5.49
N ALA A 51 -2.65 -2.04 5.66
CA ALA A 51 -3.02 -1.43 6.93
C ALA A 51 -4.15 -0.43 6.72
N CYS A 52 -5.07 -0.41 7.67
CA CYS A 52 -6.11 0.60 7.74
C CYS A 52 -5.93 1.33 9.06
N LEU A 53 -5.73 2.64 8.98
CA LEU A 53 -5.43 3.49 10.13
C LEU A 53 -6.63 4.38 10.41
N ASP A 54 -7.03 4.46 11.69
CA ASP A 54 -8.13 5.34 12.07
C ASP A 54 -7.63 6.78 12.09
N ASP A 55 -8.23 7.63 11.26
CA ASP A 55 -7.89 9.04 11.14
C ASP A 55 -8.06 9.79 12.48
N THR A 56 -9.02 9.37 13.30
CA THR A 56 -9.28 9.99 14.60
C THR A 56 -8.05 9.89 15.52
N TYR A 57 -7.39 8.74 15.50
CA TYR A 57 -6.18 8.54 16.31
C TYR A 57 -5.02 9.38 15.82
N VAL A 58 -4.88 9.51 14.51
CA VAL A 58 -3.81 10.31 13.92
C VAL A 58 -3.97 11.78 14.31
N LYS A 59 -5.18 12.32 14.23
CA LYS A 59 -5.46 13.72 14.56
C LYS A 59 -5.25 14.05 16.04
N LYS A 60 -5.48 13.08 16.93
CA LYS A 60 -5.31 13.27 18.37
C LYS A 60 -3.89 12.97 18.84
N GLY A 61 -2.99 12.62 17.95
CA GLY A 61 -1.62 12.29 18.32
C GLY A 61 -1.45 10.96 19.00
N PHE A 62 -2.47 10.10 18.98
CA PHE A 62 -2.38 8.77 19.54
C PHE A 62 -1.68 7.82 18.57
N ARG A 63 -1.13 6.74 19.13
CA ARG A 63 -0.48 5.70 18.35
C ARG A 63 -1.50 5.08 17.39
N MET A 64 -1.10 4.95 16.12
CA MET A 64 -1.96 4.39 15.08
C MET A 64 -2.30 2.93 15.37
N LYS A 65 -3.58 2.61 15.27
CA LYS A 65 -4.07 1.25 15.47
C LYS A 65 -4.34 0.64 14.10
N ASN A 66 -3.64 -0.45 13.80
CA ASN A 66 -3.89 -1.19 12.57
C ASN A 66 -5.19 -1.96 12.69
N THR A 67 -6.09 -1.77 11.73
CA THR A 67 -7.29 -2.57 11.60
C THR A 67 -7.19 -3.40 10.32
N PRO A 68 -7.83 -4.59 10.27
CA PRO A 68 -7.81 -5.39 9.06
C PRO A 68 -8.40 -4.64 7.88
N MET A 69 -7.75 -4.75 6.73
CA MET A 69 -8.22 -4.18 5.49
C MET A 69 -8.71 -5.30 4.57
N HIS A 70 -9.91 -5.14 4.02
CA HIS A 70 -10.42 -6.08 3.03
C HIS A 70 -9.75 -5.83 1.68
N VAL A 71 -9.29 -6.90 1.05
CA VAL A 71 -8.67 -6.83 -0.28
C VAL A 71 -9.63 -7.51 -1.26
N ASP A 72 -10.25 -6.72 -2.13
CA ASP A 72 -11.13 -7.26 -3.17
C ASP A 72 -10.31 -7.71 -4.39
N MET A 73 -11.02 -8.27 -5.38
CA MET A 73 -10.37 -8.82 -6.58
C MET A 73 -9.57 -7.78 -7.35
N MET A 74 -10.07 -6.54 -7.44
CA MET A 74 -9.37 -5.48 -8.18
C MET A 74 -8.08 -5.07 -7.47
N HIS A 75 -8.13 -4.96 -6.14
CA HIS A 75 -6.92 -4.66 -5.35
C HIS A 75 -5.94 -5.80 -5.41
N PHE A 76 -6.43 -7.04 -5.37
CA PHE A 76 -5.56 -8.21 -5.51
C PHE A 76 -4.84 -8.20 -6.85
N GLN A 77 -5.53 -7.87 -7.93
CA GLN A 77 -4.91 -7.78 -9.26
C GLN A 77 -3.84 -6.70 -9.31
N ALA A 78 -4.07 -5.54 -8.69
CA ALA A 78 -3.09 -4.47 -8.65
C ALA A 78 -1.86 -4.88 -7.84
N ILE A 79 -2.06 -5.53 -6.69
CA ILE A 79 -0.97 -6.05 -5.86
C ILE A 79 -0.16 -7.09 -6.65
N HIS A 80 -0.83 -8.02 -7.30
CA HIS A 80 -0.18 -9.05 -8.10
C HIS A 80 0.66 -8.42 -9.22
N LYS A 81 0.09 -7.45 -9.93
CA LYS A 81 0.80 -6.75 -11.00
C LYS A 81 2.07 -6.06 -10.47
N GLN A 82 1.97 -5.42 -9.30
CA GLN A 82 3.14 -4.77 -8.69
C GLN A 82 4.22 -5.78 -8.34
N LEU A 83 3.85 -6.93 -7.81
CA LEU A 83 4.82 -7.99 -7.50
C LEU A 83 5.50 -8.52 -8.75
N VAL A 84 4.76 -8.68 -9.84
CA VAL A 84 5.33 -9.11 -11.12
C VAL A 84 6.32 -8.07 -11.65
N GLU A 85 5.96 -6.79 -11.59
CA GLU A 85 6.84 -5.71 -12.06
C GLU A 85 8.11 -5.60 -11.25
N LEU A 86 8.05 -5.94 -9.95
CA LEU A 86 9.22 -5.93 -9.08
C LEU A 86 10.07 -7.20 -9.19
N GLY A 87 9.61 -8.19 -9.95
CA GLY A 87 10.30 -9.47 -10.07
C GLY A 87 10.20 -10.35 -8.83
N LEU A 88 9.27 -10.05 -7.93
CA LEU A 88 9.06 -10.83 -6.69
C LEU A 88 8.10 -11.99 -6.88
N TYR A 89 7.41 -12.01 -8.01
CA TYR A 89 6.47 -13.07 -8.36
C TYR A 89 6.67 -13.44 -9.83
N GLU A 90 6.89 -14.72 -10.09
CA GLU A 90 7.23 -15.18 -11.43
C GLU A 90 6.04 -15.37 -12.37
N GLY A 91 4.82 -15.27 -11.89
CA GLY A 91 3.63 -15.29 -12.73
C GLY A 91 3.32 -16.61 -13.40
N LYS A 92 3.74 -17.69 -12.84
CA LYS A 92 3.44 -19.02 -13.40
C LYS A 92 2.09 -19.54 -12.92
#